data_2b82b96ee5651811cfa93cf439c55b87
#
_entry.id   2b82b96ee5651811cfa93cf439c55b87
#
_cell.length_a   1.000
_cell.length_b   1.000
_cell.length_c   1.000
_cell.angle_alpha   90.00
_cell.angle_beta   90.00
_cell.angle_gamma   90.00
#
_symmetry.space_group_name_H-M   'P 1'
#
loop_
_entity.id
_entity.type
_entity.pdbx_description
1 polymer ?
#
loop_
_entity_poly.entity_id
_entity_poly.type
_entity_poly.pdbx_seq_one_letter_code
_entity_poly.pdbx_strand_id
1 'polypeptide(L)'
;MVEIEYGKVRIKLGDTAHVYEPAEDSFLLADAALKEAKPGMRILEVGAGSGFVSAVLLANLKDIHLLATEINPHAARCAKANGVEVIRTDLFRGIKPEKPENRFDLILFNPPYLPTSKEEKVPGWLNYAFDGGISGRETLERFLDEARAYLKPGGKILVLISSITGLEAVKEIMKSLGFKADVVERKKVSFEELIVVRGKLL
;
A
#
# COMPACT_ATOMS: atom_id res chain seq x y z
N MET A 1 -2.15 9.90 -22.87
CA MET A 1 -2.80 9.31 -21.68
C MET A 1 -2.44 7.83 -21.70
N VAL A 2 -1.76 7.35 -20.68
CA VAL A 2 -1.38 5.93 -20.57
C VAL A 2 -2.53 5.19 -19.91
N GLU A 3 -2.89 4.02 -20.43
CA GLU A 3 -3.89 3.13 -19.84
C GLU A 3 -3.21 1.80 -19.49
N ILE A 4 -3.54 1.26 -18.32
CA ILE A 4 -3.08 -0.05 -17.86
C ILE A 4 -4.29 -0.95 -17.74
N GLU A 5 -4.23 -2.09 -18.41
CA GLU A 5 -5.26 -3.13 -18.31
C GLU A 5 -4.77 -4.28 -17.42
N TYR A 6 -5.60 -4.67 -16.47
CA TYR A 6 -5.34 -5.80 -15.57
C TYR A 6 -6.64 -6.56 -15.28
N GLY A 7 -6.80 -7.71 -15.88
CA GLY A 7 -8.04 -8.48 -15.78
C GLY A 7 -9.26 -7.67 -16.27
N LYS A 8 -10.17 -7.35 -15.36
CA LYS A 8 -11.38 -6.55 -15.65
C LYS A 8 -11.19 -5.05 -15.44
N VAL A 9 -10.00 -4.63 -15.02
CA VAL A 9 -9.72 -3.26 -14.61
C VAL A 9 -8.96 -2.52 -15.69
N ARG A 10 -9.37 -1.28 -15.97
CA ARG A 10 -8.64 -0.35 -16.81
C ARG A 10 -8.38 0.92 -16.00
N ILE A 11 -7.10 1.20 -15.77
CA ILE A 11 -6.62 2.37 -15.04
C ILE A 11 -6.12 3.40 -16.04
N LYS A 12 -6.59 4.63 -15.90
CA LYS A 12 -6.12 5.78 -16.67
C LYS A 12 -5.11 6.56 -15.87
N LEU A 13 -3.89 6.67 -16.38
CA LEU A 13 -2.85 7.53 -15.83
C LEU A 13 -2.92 8.88 -16.54
N GLY A 14 -3.26 9.94 -15.79
CA GLY A 14 -3.35 11.28 -16.34
C GLY A 14 -1.99 11.90 -16.59
N ASP A 15 -1.19 12.01 -15.56
CA ASP A 15 0.11 12.69 -15.53
C ASP A 15 1.20 11.76 -15.01
N THR A 16 1.83 11.03 -15.92
CA THR A 16 2.90 10.06 -15.61
C THR A 16 4.18 10.69 -15.09
N ALA A 17 4.36 12.01 -15.27
CA ALA A 17 5.50 12.72 -14.68
C ALA A 17 5.40 12.84 -13.15
N HIS A 18 4.20 12.69 -12.60
CA HIS A 18 3.93 12.86 -11.17
C HIS A 18 3.26 11.67 -10.50
N VAL A 19 2.79 10.70 -11.27
CA VAL A 19 2.08 9.52 -10.75
C VAL A 19 2.83 8.26 -11.10
N TYR A 20 3.09 7.43 -10.09
CA TYR A 20 3.73 6.12 -10.29
C TYR A 20 2.87 5.24 -11.18
N GLU A 21 3.47 4.69 -12.22
CA GLU A 21 2.85 3.71 -13.10
C GLU A 21 2.83 2.34 -12.40
N PRO A 22 1.65 1.71 -12.19
CA PRO A 22 1.57 0.38 -11.61
C PRO A 22 2.46 -0.62 -12.35
N ALA A 23 3.26 -1.33 -11.58
CA ALA A 23 4.22 -2.31 -12.07
C ALA A 23 4.08 -3.64 -11.32
N GLU A 24 5.06 -4.50 -11.39
CA GLU A 24 5.07 -5.84 -10.81
C GLU A 24 4.78 -5.87 -9.30
N ASP A 25 5.19 -4.85 -8.58
CA ASP A 25 4.93 -4.65 -7.17
C ASP A 25 3.43 -4.42 -6.90
N SER A 26 2.83 -3.52 -7.67
CA SER A 26 1.39 -3.21 -7.58
C SER A 26 0.55 -4.42 -7.95
N PHE A 27 0.96 -5.18 -8.98
CA PHE A 27 0.26 -6.40 -9.40
C PHE A 27 0.34 -7.48 -8.32
N LEU A 28 1.52 -7.69 -7.73
CA LEU A 28 1.72 -8.68 -6.66
C LEU A 28 0.90 -8.36 -5.42
N LEU A 29 0.86 -7.09 -5.02
CA LEU A 29 0.05 -6.66 -3.88
C LEU A 29 -1.45 -6.81 -4.14
N ALA A 30 -1.92 -6.49 -5.36
CA ALA A 30 -3.31 -6.67 -5.75
C ALA A 30 -3.74 -8.15 -5.70
N ASP A 31 -2.91 -9.05 -6.21
CA ASP A 31 -3.17 -10.49 -6.17
C ASP A 31 -3.21 -11.04 -4.75
N ALA A 32 -2.28 -10.61 -3.89
CA ALA A 32 -2.29 -10.96 -2.47
C ALA A 32 -3.53 -10.42 -1.75
N ALA A 33 -3.90 -9.17 -2.04
CA ALA A 33 -5.07 -8.54 -1.44
C ALA A 33 -6.38 -9.22 -1.84
N LEU A 34 -6.53 -9.66 -3.10
CA LEU A 34 -7.69 -10.43 -3.57
C LEU A 34 -7.86 -11.76 -2.83
N LYS A 35 -6.76 -12.42 -2.43
CA LYS A 35 -6.79 -13.68 -1.67
C LYS A 35 -7.19 -13.47 -0.20
N GLU A 36 -6.86 -12.34 0.38
CA GLU A 36 -7.10 -12.03 1.80
C GLU A 36 -8.41 -11.29 2.05
N ALA A 37 -8.86 -10.47 1.11
CA ALA A 37 -10.08 -9.70 1.23
C ALA A 37 -11.34 -10.56 1.07
N LYS A 38 -12.38 -10.23 1.82
CA LYS A 38 -13.67 -10.93 1.83
C LYS A 38 -14.83 -9.93 1.78
N PRO A 39 -16.02 -10.35 1.29
CA PRO A 39 -17.23 -9.54 1.39
C PRO A 39 -17.48 -9.05 2.83
N GLY A 40 -17.96 -7.83 2.96
CA GLY A 40 -18.25 -7.17 4.24
C GLY A 40 -17.04 -6.53 4.92
N MET A 41 -15.82 -6.71 4.40
CA MET A 41 -14.63 -6.11 4.98
C MET A 41 -14.55 -4.59 4.75
N ARG A 42 -14.04 -3.90 5.76
CA ARG A 42 -13.55 -2.53 5.65
C ARG A 42 -12.06 -2.56 5.34
N ILE A 43 -11.69 -2.01 4.21
CA ILE A 43 -10.31 -2.05 3.68
C ILE A 43 -9.77 -0.64 3.58
N LEU A 44 -8.52 -0.44 3.96
CA LEU A 44 -7.78 0.79 3.75
C LEU A 44 -6.56 0.51 2.87
N GLU A 45 -6.42 1.25 1.79
CA GLU A 45 -5.15 1.31 1.05
C GLU A 45 -4.42 2.59 1.42
N VAL A 46 -3.20 2.48 1.95
CA VAL A 46 -2.33 3.62 2.25
C VAL A 46 -1.37 3.83 1.08
N GLY A 47 -1.21 5.08 0.63
CA GLY A 47 -0.38 5.39 -0.53
C GLY A 47 -0.92 4.80 -1.83
N ALA A 48 -2.19 5.10 -2.16
CA ALA A 48 -2.89 4.45 -3.27
C ALA A 48 -2.28 4.70 -4.66
N GLY A 49 -1.43 5.71 -4.82
CA GLY A 49 -0.86 6.06 -6.12
C GLY A 49 -1.95 6.38 -7.14
N SER A 50 -1.97 5.65 -8.25
CA SER A 50 -3.01 5.76 -9.27
C SER A 50 -4.37 5.19 -8.86
N GLY A 51 -4.45 4.51 -7.69
CA GLY A 51 -5.63 3.78 -7.23
C GLY A 51 -5.74 2.37 -7.82
N PHE A 52 -4.67 1.84 -8.38
CA PHE A 52 -4.68 0.55 -9.08
C PHE A 52 -5.15 -0.61 -8.20
N VAL A 53 -4.52 -0.82 -7.03
CA VAL A 53 -4.85 -1.95 -6.13
C VAL A 53 -6.30 -1.84 -5.64
N SER A 54 -6.71 -0.64 -5.22
CA SER A 54 -8.10 -0.36 -4.84
C SER A 54 -9.09 -0.66 -5.95
N ALA A 55 -8.81 -0.23 -7.19
CA ALA A 55 -9.70 -0.47 -8.32
C ALA A 55 -9.80 -1.97 -8.67
N VAL A 56 -8.70 -2.72 -8.54
CA VAL A 56 -8.71 -4.17 -8.72
C VAL A 56 -9.62 -4.84 -7.68
N LEU A 57 -9.53 -4.43 -6.42
CA LEU A 57 -10.41 -4.98 -5.38
C LEU A 57 -11.89 -4.65 -5.63
N LEU A 58 -12.20 -3.38 -5.93
CA LEU A 58 -13.57 -2.92 -6.21
C LEU A 58 -14.21 -3.63 -7.41
N ALA A 59 -13.42 -3.94 -8.45
CA ALA A 59 -13.92 -4.61 -9.64
C ALA A 59 -14.17 -6.12 -9.44
N ASN A 60 -13.50 -6.76 -8.48
CA ASN A 60 -13.55 -8.21 -8.29
C ASN A 60 -14.32 -8.65 -7.04
N LEU A 61 -14.51 -7.77 -6.05
CA LEU A 61 -15.18 -8.09 -4.80
C LEU A 61 -16.46 -7.28 -4.65
N LYS A 62 -17.52 -7.92 -4.17
CA LYS A 62 -18.78 -7.27 -3.82
C LYS A 62 -18.81 -6.97 -2.31
N ASP A 63 -19.59 -5.99 -1.94
CA ASP A 63 -19.89 -5.67 -0.54
C ASP A 63 -18.65 -5.37 0.32
N ILE A 64 -17.62 -4.73 -0.25
CA ILE A 64 -16.47 -4.21 0.51
C ILE A 64 -16.62 -2.69 0.71
N HIS A 65 -16.11 -2.20 1.85
CA HIS A 65 -15.98 -0.77 2.13
C HIS A 65 -14.50 -0.39 2.02
N LEU A 66 -14.13 0.20 0.89
CA LEU A 66 -12.73 0.54 0.60
C LEU A 66 -12.54 2.05 0.66
N LEU A 67 -11.56 2.47 1.44
CA LEU A 67 -11.04 3.84 1.52
C LEU A 67 -9.56 3.81 1.18
N ALA A 68 -9.07 4.88 0.56
CA ALA A 68 -7.64 5.03 0.30
C ALA A 68 -7.09 6.33 0.87
N THR A 69 -5.79 6.37 1.14
CA THR A 69 -5.05 7.60 1.46
C THR A 69 -3.90 7.79 0.47
N GLU A 70 -3.57 9.05 0.16
CA GLU A 70 -2.48 9.38 -0.74
C GLU A 70 -1.94 10.78 -0.42
N ILE A 71 -0.62 10.92 -0.31
CA ILE A 71 0.03 12.20 0.01
C ILE A 71 0.20 13.08 -1.23
N ASN A 72 0.47 12.46 -2.38
CA ASN A 72 0.69 13.13 -3.64
C ASN A 72 -0.63 13.64 -4.24
N PRO A 73 -0.79 14.97 -4.43
CA PRO A 73 -2.05 15.53 -4.95
C PRO A 73 -2.38 15.09 -6.39
N HIS A 74 -1.38 14.75 -7.20
CA HIS A 74 -1.59 14.28 -8.57
C HIS A 74 -2.09 12.83 -8.55
N ALA A 75 -1.48 11.99 -7.72
CA ALA A 75 -1.88 10.60 -7.53
C ALA A 75 -3.27 10.50 -6.90
N ALA A 76 -3.58 11.28 -5.87
CA ALA A 76 -4.91 11.31 -5.27
C ALA A 76 -6.00 11.70 -6.28
N ARG A 77 -5.74 12.68 -7.16
CA ARG A 77 -6.68 13.02 -8.26
C ARG A 77 -6.81 11.88 -9.26
N CYS A 78 -5.71 11.20 -9.58
CA CYS A 78 -5.70 10.05 -10.48
C CYS A 78 -6.54 8.91 -9.90
N ALA A 79 -6.31 8.53 -8.65
CA ALA A 79 -7.08 7.49 -7.96
C ALA A 79 -8.59 7.81 -7.94
N LYS A 80 -8.94 9.06 -7.63
CA LYS A 80 -10.34 9.52 -7.66
C LYS A 80 -10.96 9.41 -9.06
N ALA A 81 -10.21 9.77 -10.10
CA ALA A 81 -10.67 9.65 -11.49
C ALA A 81 -10.87 8.18 -11.92
N ASN A 82 -10.15 7.24 -11.29
CA ASN A 82 -10.30 5.80 -11.45
C ASN A 82 -11.37 5.18 -10.53
N GLY A 83 -12.19 6.00 -9.87
CA GLY A 83 -13.35 5.54 -9.09
C GLY A 83 -13.02 5.14 -7.64
N VAL A 84 -11.84 5.47 -7.13
CA VAL A 84 -11.44 5.17 -5.76
C VAL A 84 -11.82 6.32 -4.82
N GLU A 85 -12.44 6.00 -3.68
CA GLU A 85 -12.63 6.95 -2.60
C GLU A 85 -11.29 7.19 -1.90
N VAL A 86 -10.74 8.40 -2.02
CA VAL A 86 -9.39 8.72 -1.55
C VAL A 86 -9.36 10.02 -0.76
N ILE A 87 -8.66 10.00 0.38
CA ILE A 87 -8.33 11.17 1.21
C ILE A 87 -6.88 11.56 0.93
N ARG A 88 -6.66 12.83 0.57
CA ARG A 88 -5.30 13.33 0.44
C ARG A 88 -4.70 13.60 1.82
N THR A 89 -3.76 12.76 2.23
CA THR A 89 -3.11 12.86 3.55
C THR A 89 -1.80 12.08 3.61
N ASP A 90 -0.97 12.34 4.63
CA ASP A 90 0.23 11.56 4.96
C ASP A 90 -0.18 10.38 5.86
N LEU A 91 0.02 9.16 5.37
CA LEU A 91 -0.37 7.90 6.01
C LEU A 91 -1.81 7.94 6.54
N PHE A 92 -1.98 7.92 7.85
CA PHE A 92 -3.28 7.84 8.53
C PHE A 92 -3.82 9.20 9.02
N ARG A 93 -3.10 10.31 8.80
CA ARG A 93 -3.52 11.63 9.27
C ARG A 93 -4.89 11.98 8.69
N GLY A 94 -5.80 12.45 9.55
CA GLY A 94 -7.18 12.78 9.14
C GLY A 94 -8.16 11.62 9.16
N ILE A 95 -7.69 10.36 9.30
CA ILE A 95 -8.55 9.23 9.61
C ILE A 95 -8.66 9.13 11.13
N LYS A 96 -9.87 9.19 11.65
CA LYS A 96 -10.12 9.04 13.09
C LYS A 96 -10.96 7.80 13.33
N PRO A 97 -10.38 6.66 13.71
CA PRO A 97 -11.15 5.48 14.09
C PRO A 97 -11.65 5.65 15.54
N GLU A 98 -12.54 6.63 15.76
CA GLU A 98 -13.07 6.97 17.08
C GLU A 98 -13.78 5.80 17.75
N LYS A 99 -14.29 4.86 16.95
CA LYS A 99 -14.99 3.68 17.42
C LYS A 99 -14.37 2.41 16.83
N PRO A 100 -14.31 1.30 17.59
CA PRO A 100 -13.75 0.03 17.10
C PRO A 100 -14.37 -0.47 15.78
N GLU A 101 -15.68 -0.24 15.58
CA GLU A 101 -16.41 -0.62 14.37
C GLU A 101 -15.96 0.16 13.12
N ASN A 102 -15.35 1.33 13.29
CA ASN A 102 -14.83 2.14 12.20
C ASN A 102 -13.40 1.74 11.79
N ARG A 103 -12.78 0.82 12.52
CA ARG A 103 -11.47 0.27 12.18
C ARG A 103 -11.55 -0.66 10.98
N PHE A 104 -10.39 -0.99 10.43
CA PHE A 104 -10.26 -1.79 9.22
C PHE A 104 -10.01 -3.26 9.53
N ASP A 105 -10.54 -4.13 8.69
CA ASP A 105 -10.26 -5.57 8.71
C ASP A 105 -8.94 -5.87 8.00
N LEU A 106 -8.62 -5.06 6.97
CA LEU A 106 -7.42 -5.19 6.15
C LEU A 106 -6.86 -3.82 5.80
N ILE A 107 -5.56 -3.62 6.00
CA ILE A 107 -4.83 -2.43 5.56
C ILE A 107 -3.75 -2.85 4.57
N LEU A 108 -3.67 -2.18 3.43
CA LEU A 108 -2.74 -2.44 2.35
C LEU A 108 -1.74 -1.30 2.24
N PHE A 109 -0.47 -1.62 1.97
CA PHE A 109 0.53 -0.62 1.70
C PHE A 109 1.63 -1.15 0.76
N ASN A 110 1.83 -0.45 -0.33
CA ASN A 110 3.03 -0.53 -1.16
C ASN A 110 3.91 0.69 -0.83
N PRO A 111 4.80 0.60 0.17
CA PRO A 111 5.61 1.73 0.59
C PRO A 111 6.67 2.09 -0.45
N PRO A 112 7.20 3.32 -0.45
CA PRO A 112 8.49 3.59 -1.05
C PRO A 112 9.55 2.76 -0.31
N TYR A 113 10.33 1.96 -1.03
CA TYR A 113 11.25 0.98 -0.44
C TYR A 113 12.69 1.08 -0.93
N LEU A 114 13.01 2.02 -1.82
CA LEU A 114 14.38 2.19 -2.27
C LEU A 114 15.20 2.95 -1.21
N PRO A 115 16.35 2.42 -0.79
CA PRO A 115 17.29 3.18 0.00
C PRO A 115 17.74 4.41 -0.81
N THR A 116 17.60 5.59 -0.25
CA THR A 116 17.91 6.86 -0.94
C THR A 116 18.75 7.73 -0.02
N SER A 117 19.98 8.04 -0.44
CA SER A 117 20.81 9.01 0.27
C SER A 117 20.27 10.44 0.09
N LYS A 118 20.76 11.37 0.90
CA LYS A 118 20.31 12.78 0.79
C LYS A 118 20.67 13.40 -0.57
N GLU A 119 21.77 12.94 -1.16
CA GLU A 119 22.31 13.41 -2.43
C GLU A 119 21.52 12.85 -3.64
N GLU A 120 20.86 11.70 -3.46
CA GLU A 120 20.08 11.02 -4.52
C GLU A 120 18.63 11.45 -4.58
N LYS A 121 18.17 12.29 -3.65
CA LYS A 121 16.79 12.77 -3.65
C LYS A 121 16.49 13.62 -4.87
N VAL A 122 15.53 13.17 -5.66
CA VAL A 122 15.05 13.90 -6.84
C VAL A 122 13.90 14.81 -6.42
N PRO A 123 13.90 16.10 -6.81
CA PRO A 123 12.78 16.97 -6.48
C PRO A 123 11.51 16.54 -7.25
N GLY A 124 10.36 16.66 -6.58
CA GLY A 124 9.07 16.38 -7.20
C GLY A 124 8.27 15.28 -6.50
N TRP A 125 7.00 15.19 -6.88
CA TRP A 125 6.06 14.26 -6.25
C TRP A 125 6.35 12.79 -6.54
N LEU A 126 6.95 12.48 -7.68
CA LEU A 126 7.28 11.09 -8.03
C LEU A 126 8.31 10.49 -7.08
N ASN A 127 9.21 11.31 -6.51
CA ASN A 127 10.19 10.84 -5.53
C ASN A 127 9.54 10.17 -4.30
N TYR A 128 8.36 10.65 -3.88
CA TYR A 128 7.64 10.03 -2.76
C TYR A 128 7.19 8.60 -3.02
N ALA A 129 7.14 8.16 -4.27
CA ALA A 129 6.81 6.78 -4.60
C ALA A 129 8.01 5.82 -4.46
N PHE A 130 9.24 6.34 -4.41
CA PHE A 130 10.46 5.53 -4.41
C PHE A 130 11.30 5.69 -3.14
N ASP A 131 11.36 6.91 -2.58
CA ASP A 131 12.26 7.27 -1.46
C ASP A 131 11.81 6.63 -0.14
N GLY A 132 12.41 5.49 0.18
CA GLY A 132 12.22 4.80 1.46
C GLY A 132 13.12 5.32 2.59
N GLY A 133 13.87 6.41 2.36
CA GLY A 133 14.88 6.92 3.29
C GLY A 133 16.20 6.13 3.24
N ILE A 134 17.12 6.43 4.15
CA ILE A 134 18.47 5.84 4.16
C ILE A 134 18.40 4.30 4.25
N SER A 135 17.52 3.78 5.08
CA SER A 135 17.37 2.32 5.26
C SER A 135 16.43 1.67 4.23
N GLY A 136 15.73 2.45 3.40
CA GLY A 136 14.64 1.97 2.58
C GLY A 136 13.39 1.55 3.37
N ARG A 137 13.33 1.83 4.66
CA ARG A 137 12.26 1.40 5.57
C ARG A 137 11.60 2.52 6.36
N GLU A 138 12.08 3.75 6.27
CA GLU A 138 11.64 4.83 7.16
C GLU A 138 10.12 5.08 7.06
N THR A 139 9.57 5.07 5.85
CA THR A 139 8.12 5.23 5.65
C THR A 139 7.35 3.98 6.09
N LEU A 140 7.89 2.79 5.85
CA LEU A 140 7.29 1.53 6.29
C LEU A 140 7.25 1.43 7.82
N GLU A 141 8.31 1.82 8.51
CA GLU A 141 8.38 1.80 9.98
C GLU A 141 7.33 2.73 10.60
N ARG A 142 7.19 3.96 10.07
CA ARG A 142 6.12 4.89 10.47
C ARG A 142 4.73 4.29 10.25
N PHE A 143 4.51 3.67 9.11
CA PHE A 143 3.24 2.99 8.80
C PHE A 143 2.94 1.87 9.80
N LEU A 144 3.91 1.00 10.09
CA LEU A 144 3.73 -0.15 11.00
C LEU A 144 3.41 0.31 12.42
N ASP A 145 4.06 1.36 12.90
CA ASP A 145 3.81 1.95 14.22
C ASP A 145 2.37 2.48 14.34
N GLU A 146 1.89 3.18 13.32
CA GLU A 146 0.56 3.77 13.31
C GLU A 146 -0.56 2.75 13.03
N ALA A 147 -0.35 1.78 12.11
CA ALA A 147 -1.38 0.89 11.56
C ALA A 147 -2.17 0.12 12.61
N ARG A 148 -1.52 -0.26 13.72
CA ARG A 148 -2.14 -1.01 14.82
C ARG A 148 -3.39 -0.32 15.38
N ALA A 149 -3.36 1.00 15.51
CA ALA A 149 -4.48 1.78 16.06
C ALA A 149 -5.72 1.75 15.15
N TYR A 150 -5.54 1.48 13.87
CA TYR A 150 -6.58 1.50 12.85
C TYR A 150 -7.14 0.11 12.51
N LEU A 151 -6.54 -0.97 13.04
CA LEU A 151 -7.01 -2.33 12.82
C LEU A 151 -8.05 -2.75 13.86
N LYS A 152 -9.02 -3.54 13.41
CA LYS A 152 -9.88 -4.33 14.30
C LYS A 152 -9.06 -5.42 15.01
N PRO A 153 -9.52 -5.94 16.15
CA PRO A 153 -8.93 -7.15 16.74
C PRO A 153 -8.88 -8.28 15.71
N GLY A 154 -7.69 -8.89 15.54
CA GLY A 154 -7.45 -9.91 14.52
C GLY A 154 -7.37 -9.40 13.08
N GLY A 155 -7.43 -8.09 12.87
CA GLY A 155 -7.23 -7.44 11.59
C GLY A 155 -5.82 -7.67 11.04
N LYS A 156 -5.66 -7.42 9.74
CA LYS A 156 -4.44 -7.75 9.01
C LYS A 156 -3.89 -6.54 8.28
N ILE A 157 -2.58 -6.51 8.11
CA ILE A 157 -1.91 -5.66 7.13
C ILE A 157 -1.29 -6.52 6.03
N LEU A 158 -1.26 -6.03 4.81
CA LEU A 158 -0.41 -6.52 3.73
C LEU A 158 0.53 -5.41 3.33
N VAL A 159 1.81 -5.66 3.42
CA VAL A 159 2.84 -4.73 2.97
C VAL A 159 3.69 -5.38 1.90
N LEU A 160 3.92 -4.64 0.83
CA LEU A 160 4.91 -5.03 -0.16
C LEU A 160 6.27 -4.55 0.30
N ILE A 161 7.27 -5.39 0.18
CA ILE A 161 8.67 -5.05 0.40
C ILE A 161 9.52 -5.64 -0.72
N SER A 162 10.72 -5.09 -0.88
CA SER A 162 11.77 -5.68 -1.70
C SER A 162 12.74 -6.50 -0.83
N SER A 163 13.44 -7.46 -1.44
CA SER A 163 14.58 -8.13 -0.80
C SER A 163 15.66 -7.15 -0.34
N ILE A 164 15.78 -5.98 -1.00
CA ILE A 164 16.68 -4.88 -0.64
C ILE A 164 16.28 -4.27 0.71
N THR A 165 15.00 -4.22 1.01
CA THR A 165 14.45 -3.69 2.28
C THR A 165 14.83 -4.55 3.48
N GLY A 166 15.08 -5.85 3.28
CA GLY A 166 15.46 -6.81 4.31
C GLY A 166 14.27 -7.44 5.04
N LEU A 167 13.84 -8.61 4.55
CA LEU A 167 12.67 -9.33 5.06
C LEU A 167 12.71 -9.60 6.57
N GLU A 168 13.83 -10.07 7.09
CA GLU A 168 13.93 -10.43 8.50
C GLU A 168 13.84 -9.19 9.41
N ALA A 169 14.44 -8.07 9.01
CA ALA A 169 14.29 -6.81 9.74
C ALA A 169 12.83 -6.36 9.81
N VAL A 170 12.11 -6.44 8.69
CA VAL A 170 10.68 -6.10 8.67
C VAL A 170 9.85 -7.02 9.56
N LYS A 171 10.11 -8.34 9.56
CA LYS A 171 9.43 -9.29 10.45
C LYS A 171 9.69 -9.01 11.93
N GLU A 172 10.93 -8.66 12.29
CA GLU A 172 11.30 -8.30 13.66
C GLU A 172 10.56 -7.04 14.12
N ILE A 173 10.50 -6.01 13.28
CA ILE A 173 9.73 -4.79 13.56
C ILE A 173 8.25 -5.13 13.74
N MET A 174 7.65 -5.88 12.82
CA MET A 174 6.24 -6.31 12.96
C MET A 174 6.00 -7.07 14.26
N LYS A 175 6.89 -7.99 14.62
CA LYS A 175 6.79 -8.78 15.86
C LYS A 175 6.87 -7.90 17.10
N SER A 176 7.78 -6.93 17.14
CA SER A 176 7.92 -5.99 18.26
C SER A 176 6.66 -5.13 18.45
N LEU A 177 5.92 -4.88 17.37
CA LEU A 177 4.65 -4.13 17.37
C LEU A 177 3.41 -5.02 17.59
N GLY A 178 3.57 -6.30 17.89
CA GLY A 178 2.48 -7.22 18.22
C GLY A 178 1.82 -7.87 17.01
N PHE A 179 2.48 -7.90 15.85
CA PHE A 179 2.01 -8.63 14.69
C PHE A 179 2.67 -10.02 14.58
N LYS A 180 1.86 -11.01 14.17
CA LYS A 180 2.40 -12.23 13.60
C LYS A 180 2.65 -12.00 12.11
N ALA A 181 3.90 -12.11 11.66
CA ALA A 181 4.32 -11.83 10.30
C ALA A 181 4.56 -13.11 9.50
N ASP A 182 3.85 -13.26 8.38
CA ASP A 182 3.97 -14.37 7.44
C ASP A 182 4.20 -13.84 6.02
N VAL A 183 5.07 -14.48 5.24
CA VAL A 183 5.19 -14.19 3.79
C VAL A 183 4.03 -14.89 3.08
N VAL A 184 3.28 -14.16 2.27
CA VAL A 184 2.11 -14.69 1.55
C VAL A 184 2.30 -14.75 0.04
N GLU A 185 3.13 -13.88 -0.54
CA GLU A 185 3.46 -13.89 -1.97
C GLU A 185 4.92 -13.51 -2.19
N ARG A 186 5.49 -14.01 -3.28
CA ARG A 186 6.83 -13.65 -3.76
C ARG A 186 6.87 -13.60 -5.27
N LYS A 187 7.66 -12.67 -5.81
CA LYS A 187 7.93 -12.59 -7.23
C LYS A 187 9.37 -12.14 -7.47
N LYS A 188 10.14 -12.97 -8.15
CA LYS A 188 11.49 -12.59 -8.58
C LYS A 188 11.40 -11.67 -9.81
N VAL A 189 12.06 -10.54 -9.74
CA VAL A 189 12.24 -9.59 -10.84
C VAL A 189 13.74 -9.46 -11.15
N SER A 190 14.13 -8.62 -12.13
CA SER A 190 15.51 -8.63 -12.66
C SER A 190 16.62 -8.45 -11.63
N PHE A 191 16.41 -7.60 -10.61
CA PHE A 191 17.49 -7.24 -9.64
C PHE A 191 17.09 -7.48 -8.19
N GLU A 192 15.85 -7.89 -7.91
CA GLU A 192 15.31 -8.03 -6.56
C GLU A 192 14.22 -9.10 -6.50
N GLU A 193 13.80 -9.46 -5.32
CA GLU A 193 12.61 -10.24 -5.07
C GLU A 193 11.57 -9.34 -4.38
N LEU A 194 10.40 -9.22 -5.00
CA LEU A 194 9.25 -8.57 -4.41
C LEU A 194 8.53 -9.54 -3.48
N ILE A 195 8.17 -9.09 -2.29
CA ILE A 195 7.63 -9.95 -1.23
C ILE A 195 6.43 -9.24 -0.60
N VAL A 196 5.29 -9.92 -0.54
CA VAL A 196 4.16 -9.45 0.27
C VAL A 196 4.20 -10.13 1.62
N VAL A 197 4.30 -9.32 2.67
CA VAL A 197 4.28 -9.77 4.06
C VAL A 197 2.91 -9.43 4.67
N ARG A 198 2.27 -10.45 5.23
CA ARG A 198 1.06 -10.29 6.02
C ARG A 198 1.42 -10.16 7.49
N GLY A 199 1.01 -9.08 8.13
CA GLY A 199 1.00 -8.92 9.58
C GLY A 199 -0.41 -9.13 10.13
N LYS A 200 -0.63 -10.12 10.99
CA LYS A 200 -1.88 -10.30 11.71
C LYS A 200 -1.73 -9.76 13.12
N LEU A 201 -2.61 -8.82 13.52
CA LEU A 201 -2.63 -8.29 14.87
C LEU A 201 -3.04 -9.38 15.86
N LEU A 202 -2.23 -9.60 16.90
CA LEU A 202 -2.43 -10.61 17.95
C LEU A 202 -3.36 -10.12 19.06
#